data_f7ff6fc88d60887f3d7e8fff506dfdc3
#
_entry.id   f7ff6fc88d60887f3d7e8fff506dfdc3
#
_cell.length_a   1.000
_cell.length_b   1.000
_cell.length_c   1.000
_cell.angle_alpha   90.00
_cell.angle_beta   90.00
_cell.angle_gamma   90.00
#
_symmetry.space_group_name_H-M   'P 1'
#
loop_
_entity.id
_entity.type
_entity.pdbx_description
1 polymer ?
#
loop_
_entity_poly.entity_id
_entity_poly.type
_entity_poly.pdbx_seq_one_letter_code
_entity_poly.pdbx_strand_id
1 'polypeptide(L)'
;MRVDRIWEFLQRLSPLTRSCLLTELERLEMCGVDMPGTAELQARLRAELRPDGPNETPTPSKYFFAPLEPLLVAGAPEHANTGRISQSSLTPIWEWVNRDLLPIMARDYEGQMKGLIATNKAKDAQQAAAAFQTKVAKSLEGNLASSDGAERARARLAAYTASPSVYSDLVKIMGALRAREALAVFSKALPEKAIVKFDDSQVDKITKLLDAFRKKDPGAVPFALALVAGRLRAPRELIRLATKPARSRRAGDVAATPYAISVSMVLDQIDDKRISLRVALKKNRVVDARDILADIDNDESAIQAAIRDLAASEWGARLRNIRTAIVADVETEVSRFPDEVGHILQLRNGHGNGLLSGLVGKGRDAISDSAAFCKRLIGQA
;
A
#
# COMPACT_ATOMS: atom_id res chain seq x y z
N MET A 1 -4.09 -38.09 -1.86
CA MET A 1 -3.76 -39.06 -2.91
C MET A 1 -4.04 -38.58 -4.36
N ARG A 2 -5.11 -37.86 -4.67
CA ARG A 2 -5.34 -37.28 -6.03
C ARG A 2 -4.48 -36.03 -6.30
N VAL A 3 -4.30 -35.18 -5.31
CA VAL A 3 -3.54 -33.92 -5.44
C VAL A 3 -2.08 -34.17 -5.76
N ASP A 4 -1.44 -35.15 -5.12
CA ASP A 4 -0.01 -35.46 -5.33
C ASP A 4 0.28 -35.96 -6.76
N ARG A 5 -0.62 -36.78 -7.34
CA ARG A 5 -0.50 -37.22 -8.74
C ARG A 5 -0.66 -36.07 -9.73
N ILE A 6 -1.59 -35.15 -9.45
CA ILE A 6 -1.75 -33.94 -10.26
C ILE A 6 -0.51 -33.07 -10.13
N TRP A 7 0.04 -32.95 -8.93
CA TRP A 7 1.24 -32.20 -8.67
C TRP A 7 2.46 -32.73 -9.44
N GLU A 8 2.70 -34.05 -9.43
CA GLU A 8 3.76 -34.68 -10.22
C GLU A 8 3.62 -34.40 -11.72
N PHE A 9 2.39 -34.37 -12.24
CA PHE A 9 2.14 -33.99 -13.63
C PHE A 9 2.44 -32.52 -13.86
N LEU A 10 2.02 -31.61 -12.96
CA LEU A 10 2.26 -30.18 -13.07
C LEU A 10 3.75 -29.83 -13.05
N GLN A 11 4.55 -30.56 -12.31
CA GLN A 11 6.01 -30.36 -12.28
C GLN A 11 6.68 -30.62 -13.64
N ARG A 12 6.07 -31.36 -14.54
CA ARG A 12 6.57 -31.61 -15.90
C ARG A 12 6.22 -30.49 -16.89
N LEU A 13 5.33 -29.58 -16.49
CA LEU A 13 4.93 -28.44 -17.33
C LEU A 13 5.94 -27.29 -17.21
N SER A 14 5.99 -26.42 -18.23
CA SER A 14 6.84 -25.23 -18.18
C SER A 14 6.36 -24.26 -17.08
N PRO A 15 7.25 -23.44 -16.49
CA PRO A 15 6.87 -22.43 -15.51
C PRO A 15 5.77 -21.48 -16.01
N LEU A 16 5.80 -21.13 -17.30
CA LEU A 16 4.78 -20.30 -17.93
C LEU A 16 3.40 -20.99 -17.92
N THR A 17 3.36 -22.27 -18.30
CA THR A 17 2.11 -23.05 -18.31
C THR A 17 1.53 -23.21 -16.90
N ARG A 18 2.39 -23.39 -15.87
CA ARG A 18 1.98 -23.45 -14.47
C ARG A 18 1.44 -22.11 -13.98
N SER A 19 2.03 -21.00 -14.42
CA SER A 19 1.54 -19.65 -14.11
C SER A 19 0.16 -19.39 -14.74
N CYS A 20 -0.03 -19.76 -16.01
CA CYS A 20 -1.34 -19.67 -16.67
C CYS A 20 -2.39 -20.51 -15.94
N LEU A 21 -2.03 -21.73 -15.54
CA LEU A 21 -2.93 -22.61 -14.80
C LEU A 21 -3.32 -22.01 -13.44
N LEU A 22 -2.36 -21.43 -12.71
CA LEU A 22 -2.66 -20.75 -11.44
C LEU A 22 -3.66 -19.61 -11.65
N THR A 23 -3.46 -18.78 -12.68
CA THR A 23 -4.39 -17.69 -13.02
C THR A 23 -5.79 -18.21 -13.33
N GLU A 24 -5.91 -19.31 -14.07
CA GLU A 24 -7.20 -19.92 -14.38
C GLU A 24 -7.87 -20.55 -13.16
N LEU A 25 -7.10 -21.21 -12.28
CA LEU A 25 -7.63 -21.74 -11.02
C LEU A 25 -8.11 -20.60 -10.09
N GLU A 26 -7.38 -19.49 -10.03
CA GLU A 26 -7.79 -18.31 -9.28
C GLU A 26 -9.05 -17.66 -9.89
N ARG A 27 -9.17 -17.67 -11.21
CA ARG A 27 -10.37 -17.19 -11.90
C ARG A 27 -11.59 -18.07 -11.61
N LEU A 28 -11.43 -19.39 -11.61
CA LEU A 28 -12.50 -20.33 -11.27
C LEU A 28 -12.95 -20.18 -9.82
N GLU A 29 -12.01 -20.00 -8.88
CA GLU A 29 -12.31 -19.68 -7.47
C GLU A 29 -13.12 -18.37 -7.37
N MET A 30 -12.74 -17.33 -8.11
CA MET A 30 -13.49 -16.06 -8.15
C MET A 30 -14.89 -16.21 -8.76
N CYS A 31 -15.09 -17.21 -9.64
CA CYS A 31 -16.40 -17.53 -10.21
C CYS A 31 -17.24 -18.45 -9.30
N GLY A 32 -16.78 -18.77 -8.08
CA GLY A 32 -17.49 -19.63 -7.14
C GLY A 32 -17.46 -21.11 -7.48
N VAL A 33 -16.57 -21.54 -8.40
CA VAL A 33 -16.39 -22.96 -8.73
C VAL A 33 -15.43 -23.57 -7.72
N ASP A 34 -15.96 -24.29 -6.74
CA ASP A 34 -15.18 -25.05 -5.77
C ASP A 34 -14.95 -26.48 -6.29
N MET A 35 -13.69 -26.83 -6.50
CA MET A 35 -13.30 -28.19 -6.87
C MET A 35 -12.43 -28.81 -5.77
N PRO A 36 -12.71 -30.05 -5.33
CA PRO A 36 -11.95 -30.69 -4.26
C PRO A 36 -10.44 -30.75 -4.57
N GLY A 37 -9.61 -30.16 -3.71
CA GLY A 37 -8.15 -30.14 -3.83
C GLY A 37 -7.58 -28.94 -4.58
N THR A 38 -8.41 -28.03 -5.11
CA THR A 38 -7.96 -26.84 -5.84
C THR A 38 -7.20 -25.87 -4.94
N ALA A 39 -7.67 -25.67 -3.71
CA ALA A 39 -7.01 -24.78 -2.74
C ALA A 39 -5.59 -25.24 -2.41
N GLU A 40 -5.37 -26.57 -2.26
CA GLU A 40 -4.06 -27.14 -2.02
C GLU A 40 -3.15 -27.02 -3.24
N LEU A 41 -3.66 -27.28 -4.45
CA LEU A 41 -2.92 -27.09 -5.70
C LEU A 41 -2.53 -25.64 -5.92
N GLN A 42 -3.44 -24.70 -5.67
CA GLN A 42 -3.16 -23.27 -5.75
C GLN A 42 -2.09 -22.84 -4.75
N ALA A 43 -2.18 -23.33 -3.49
CA ALA A 43 -1.17 -23.05 -2.46
C ALA A 43 0.22 -23.52 -2.89
N ARG A 44 0.33 -24.76 -3.44
CA ARG A 44 1.57 -25.33 -3.95
C ARG A 44 2.10 -24.57 -5.18
N LEU A 45 1.23 -24.24 -6.14
CA LEU A 45 1.61 -23.43 -7.32
C LEU A 45 2.03 -22.02 -6.93
N ARG A 46 1.33 -21.39 -6.00
CA ARG A 46 1.73 -20.07 -5.45
C ARG A 46 3.08 -20.13 -4.75
N ALA A 47 3.35 -21.17 -3.97
CA ALA A 47 4.64 -21.37 -3.31
C ALA A 47 5.79 -21.55 -4.31
N GLU A 48 5.53 -22.22 -5.44
CA GLU A 48 6.56 -22.47 -6.45
C GLU A 48 6.74 -21.31 -7.45
N LEU A 49 5.65 -20.65 -7.85
CA LEU A 49 5.66 -19.61 -8.89
C LEU A 49 5.77 -18.19 -8.35
N ARG A 50 5.55 -17.99 -7.05
CA ARG A 50 5.73 -16.66 -6.45
C ARG A 50 7.19 -16.38 -6.20
N PRO A 51 7.69 -15.23 -6.70
CA PRO A 51 9.03 -14.77 -6.41
C PRO A 51 9.33 -14.50 -4.93
N ASP A 52 8.36 -14.61 -4.03
CA ASP A 52 8.44 -14.29 -2.59
C ASP A 52 8.46 -15.54 -1.68
N GLY A 53 8.78 -16.70 -2.20
CA GLY A 53 8.97 -17.91 -1.39
C GLY A 53 10.22 -17.82 -0.48
N PRO A 54 10.22 -18.45 0.72
CA PRO A 54 11.33 -18.37 1.66
C PRO A 54 12.67 -18.92 1.15
N ASN A 55 12.72 -19.47 -0.07
CA ASN A 55 13.91 -20.07 -0.70
C ASN A 55 14.37 -19.39 -1.99
N GLU A 56 13.92 -18.16 -2.28
CA GLU A 56 14.43 -17.48 -3.47
C GLU A 56 15.87 -16.99 -3.27
N THR A 57 16.72 -17.37 -4.22
CA THR A 57 18.02 -16.69 -4.40
C THR A 57 17.78 -15.21 -4.63
N PRO A 58 18.29 -14.34 -3.76
CA PRO A 58 18.06 -12.90 -3.88
C PRO A 58 18.59 -12.41 -5.24
N THR A 59 17.74 -11.69 -5.98
CA THR A 59 18.09 -11.13 -7.29
C THR A 59 18.84 -9.81 -7.15
N PRO A 60 19.59 -9.35 -8.16
CA PRO A 60 20.22 -8.03 -8.15
C PRO A 60 19.23 -6.89 -7.90
N SER A 61 18.02 -6.95 -8.48
CA SER A 61 16.95 -5.98 -8.24
C SER A 61 16.48 -5.96 -6.78
N LYS A 62 16.37 -7.12 -6.15
CA LYS A 62 15.98 -7.24 -4.73
C LYS A 62 17.00 -6.54 -3.81
N TYR A 63 18.29 -6.73 -4.04
CA TYR A 63 19.35 -5.99 -3.33
C TYR A 63 19.28 -4.48 -3.59
N PHE A 64 18.98 -4.09 -4.83
CA PHE A 64 18.86 -2.68 -5.19
C PHE A 64 17.70 -1.99 -4.47
N PHE A 65 16.54 -2.64 -4.36
CA PHE A 65 15.36 -2.09 -3.70
C PHE A 65 15.29 -2.38 -2.19
N ALA A 66 16.18 -3.19 -1.63
CA ALA A 66 16.15 -3.56 -0.21
C ALA A 66 16.01 -2.37 0.78
N PRO A 67 16.68 -1.21 0.59
CA PRO A 67 16.49 -0.06 1.48
C PRO A 67 15.07 0.53 1.44
N LEU A 68 14.31 0.23 0.38
CA LEU A 68 12.96 0.75 0.17
C LEU A 68 11.86 -0.19 0.70
N GLU A 69 12.19 -1.44 1.06
CA GLU A 69 11.20 -2.43 1.53
C GLU A 69 10.23 -1.88 2.59
N PRO A 70 10.69 -1.14 3.63
CA PRO A 70 9.78 -0.60 4.64
C PRO A 70 8.82 0.49 4.12
N LEU A 71 9.06 1.02 2.92
CA LEU A 71 8.27 2.06 2.27
C LEU A 71 7.29 1.50 1.23
N LEU A 72 7.41 0.20 0.92
CA LEU A 72 6.62 -0.44 -0.13
C LEU A 72 5.20 -0.72 0.33
N VAL A 73 4.26 -0.52 -0.60
CA VAL A 73 2.84 -0.88 -0.45
C VAL A 73 2.36 -1.66 -1.67
N ALA A 74 1.48 -2.63 -1.42
CA ALA A 74 0.95 -3.49 -2.49
C ALA A 74 -0.05 -2.77 -3.41
N GLY A 75 -0.60 -1.65 -2.97
CA GLY A 75 -1.80 -1.06 -3.56
C GLY A 75 -1.58 0.24 -4.31
N ALA A 76 -2.59 1.05 -4.29
CA ALA A 76 -3.01 2.07 -5.20
C ALA A 76 -2.01 3.19 -5.51
N PRO A 77 -2.16 3.71 -6.73
CA PRO A 77 -1.26 4.70 -7.34
C PRO A 77 -1.30 6.11 -6.73
N GLU A 78 -2.19 6.40 -5.80
CA GLU A 78 -2.49 7.79 -5.41
C GLU A 78 -1.74 8.28 -4.16
N HIS A 79 -0.77 7.53 -3.65
CA HIS A 79 0.03 7.93 -2.48
C HIS A 79 1.12 8.98 -2.82
N ALA A 80 0.81 9.93 -3.67
CA ALA A 80 1.80 10.81 -4.29
C ALA A 80 2.70 11.57 -3.30
N ASN A 81 2.21 11.87 -2.08
CA ASN A 81 2.92 12.76 -1.15
C ASN A 81 3.26 12.12 0.20
N THR A 82 3.06 10.82 0.38
CA THR A 82 3.12 10.17 1.70
C THR A 82 4.36 9.33 1.95
N GLY A 83 5.36 9.37 1.08
CA GLY A 83 6.60 8.61 1.24
C GLY A 83 6.44 7.10 1.00
N ARG A 84 5.29 6.64 0.52
CA ARG A 84 5.02 5.24 0.17
C ARG A 84 5.20 5.01 -1.33
N ILE A 85 5.67 3.84 -1.69
CA ILE A 85 6.03 3.44 -3.06
C ILE A 85 5.26 2.19 -3.42
N SER A 86 4.61 2.15 -4.59
CA SER A 86 3.90 0.96 -5.05
C SER A 86 4.87 -0.14 -5.49
N GLN A 87 4.64 -1.36 -5.02
CA GLN A 87 5.42 -2.53 -5.45
C GLN A 87 5.32 -2.77 -6.96
N SER A 88 4.16 -2.47 -7.56
CA SER A 88 3.95 -2.63 -9.00
C SER A 88 4.83 -1.70 -9.85
N SER A 89 5.34 -0.60 -9.28
CA SER A 89 6.23 0.34 -9.97
C SER A 89 7.69 -0.12 -10.01
N LEU A 90 8.10 -1.08 -9.17
CA LEU A 90 9.51 -1.48 -9.04
C LEU A 90 10.03 -2.15 -10.32
N THR A 91 9.28 -3.08 -10.90
CA THR A 91 9.69 -3.80 -12.11
C THR A 91 9.83 -2.87 -13.33
N PRO A 92 8.84 -2.03 -13.68
CA PRO A 92 8.98 -1.07 -14.78
C PRO A 92 10.15 -0.10 -14.58
N ILE A 93 10.36 0.39 -13.35
CA ILE A 93 11.45 1.30 -13.05
C ILE A 93 12.80 0.58 -13.17
N TRP A 94 12.91 -0.67 -12.71
CA TRP A 94 14.11 -1.47 -12.85
C TRP A 94 14.48 -1.69 -14.33
N GLU A 95 13.50 -2.08 -15.15
CA GLU A 95 13.66 -2.26 -16.59
C GLU A 95 14.14 -0.97 -17.29
N TRP A 96 13.53 0.16 -16.92
CA TRP A 96 13.93 1.46 -17.46
C TRP A 96 15.34 1.87 -17.02
N VAL A 97 15.72 1.65 -15.76
CA VAL A 97 17.08 1.91 -15.27
C VAL A 97 18.11 1.09 -16.05
N ASN A 98 17.80 -0.19 -16.30
CA ASN A 98 18.70 -1.11 -16.97
C ASN A 98 18.84 -0.86 -18.48
N ARG A 99 17.78 -0.39 -19.13
CA ARG A 99 17.77 -0.25 -20.59
C ARG A 99 18.04 1.17 -21.07
N ASP A 100 17.52 2.17 -20.32
CA ASP A 100 17.52 3.55 -20.79
C ASP A 100 18.40 4.48 -19.96
N LEU A 101 18.36 4.38 -18.62
CA LEU A 101 19.01 5.35 -17.75
C LEU A 101 20.53 5.09 -17.66
N LEU A 102 20.92 3.87 -17.31
CA LEU A 102 22.31 3.49 -17.03
C LEU A 102 22.65 2.08 -17.60
N PRO A 103 22.45 1.79 -18.88
CA PRO A 103 22.51 0.43 -19.41
C PRO A 103 23.85 -0.28 -19.21
N ILE A 104 24.98 0.41 -19.35
CA ILE A 104 26.31 -0.15 -19.16
C ILE A 104 26.54 -0.47 -17.68
N MET A 105 26.29 0.51 -16.80
CA MET A 105 26.48 0.34 -15.35
C MET A 105 25.56 -0.71 -14.74
N ALA A 106 24.34 -0.81 -15.24
CA ALA A 106 23.38 -1.81 -14.78
C ALA A 106 23.83 -3.24 -15.16
N ARG A 107 24.34 -3.42 -16.38
CA ARG A 107 24.92 -4.70 -16.81
C ARG A 107 26.10 -5.13 -15.96
N ASP A 108 27.03 -4.17 -15.67
CA ASP A 108 28.19 -4.42 -14.82
C ASP A 108 27.75 -4.80 -13.40
N TYR A 109 26.77 -4.05 -12.86
CA TYR A 109 26.17 -4.33 -11.55
C TYR A 109 25.53 -5.72 -11.50
N GLU A 110 24.71 -6.09 -12.49
CA GLU A 110 24.09 -7.41 -12.53
C GLU A 110 25.11 -8.54 -12.63
N GLY A 111 26.17 -8.35 -13.43
CA GLY A 111 27.26 -9.31 -13.55
C GLY A 111 28.00 -9.51 -12.23
N GLN A 112 28.37 -8.41 -11.56
CA GLN A 112 29.01 -8.43 -10.25
C GLN A 112 28.11 -9.10 -9.19
N MET A 113 26.82 -8.72 -9.14
CA MET A 113 25.85 -9.26 -8.18
C MET A 113 25.65 -10.76 -8.34
N LYS A 114 25.54 -11.26 -9.58
CA LYS A 114 25.41 -12.70 -9.84
C LYS A 114 26.59 -13.50 -9.23
N GLY A 115 27.81 -12.99 -9.39
CA GLY A 115 29.00 -13.60 -8.78
C GLY A 115 28.99 -13.57 -7.26
N LEU A 116 28.62 -12.44 -6.66
CA LEU A 116 28.57 -12.25 -5.20
C LEU A 116 27.46 -13.12 -4.54
N ILE A 117 26.30 -13.20 -5.18
CA ILE A 117 25.18 -14.04 -4.74
C ILE A 117 25.56 -15.52 -4.83
N ALA A 118 26.13 -15.97 -5.95
CA ALA A 118 26.58 -17.35 -6.12
C ALA A 118 27.64 -17.77 -5.10
N THR A 119 28.47 -16.83 -4.63
CA THR A 119 29.50 -17.06 -3.60
C THR A 119 29.03 -16.76 -2.17
N ASN A 120 27.73 -16.46 -1.98
CA ASN A 120 27.11 -16.12 -0.69
C ASN A 120 27.83 -14.97 0.08
N LYS A 121 28.37 -13.99 -0.64
CA LYS A 121 29.04 -12.81 -0.09
C LYS A 121 28.05 -11.67 0.17
N ALA A 122 27.15 -11.83 1.12
CA ALA A 122 26.06 -10.91 1.39
C ALA A 122 26.50 -9.46 1.69
N LYS A 123 27.62 -9.27 2.44
CA LYS A 123 28.15 -7.95 2.77
C LYS A 123 28.67 -7.22 1.54
N ASP A 124 29.42 -7.92 0.68
CA ASP A 124 29.96 -7.36 -0.56
C ASP A 124 28.83 -7.02 -1.53
N ALA A 125 27.79 -7.87 -1.60
CA ALA A 125 26.59 -7.64 -2.38
C ALA A 125 25.83 -6.37 -1.91
N GLN A 126 25.67 -6.17 -0.61
CA GLN A 126 25.07 -4.96 -0.04
C GLN A 126 25.88 -3.71 -0.38
N GLN A 127 27.22 -3.79 -0.32
CA GLN A 127 28.10 -2.69 -0.66
C GLN A 127 28.05 -2.34 -2.16
N ALA A 128 28.05 -3.34 -3.02
CA ALA A 128 27.90 -3.17 -4.46
C ALA A 128 26.54 -2.53 -4.80
N ALA A 129 25.45 -3.00 -4.15
CA ALA A 129 24.13 -2.41 -4.29
C ALA A 129 24.09 -0.95 -3.84
N ALA A 130 24.67 -0.62 -2.69
CA ALA A 130 24.74 0.75 -2.19
C ALA A 130 25.50 1.69 -3.14
N ALA A 131 26.59 1.22 -3.75
CA ALA A 131 27.35 1.98 -4.73
C ALA A 131 26.52 2.24 -6.00
N PHE A 132 25.78 1.23 -6.50
CA PHE A 132 24.92 1.38 -7.67
C PHE A 132 23.71 2.28 -7.36
N GLN A 133 23.07 2.15 -6.20
CA GLN A 133 22.00 3.03 -5.72
C GLN A 133 22.42 4.51 -5.75
N THR A 134 23.65 4.81 -5.29
CA THR A 134 24.18 6.19 -5.32
C THR A 134 24.29 6.73 -6.75
N LYS A 135 24.77 5.91 -7.69
CA LYS A 135 24.91 6.30 -9.10
C LYS A 135 23.54 6.52 -9.74
N VAL A 136 22.58 5.64 -9.48
CA VAL A 136 21.20 5.76 -9.98
C VAL A 136 20.55 7.01 -9.42
N ALA A 137 20.60 7.24 -8.10
CA ALA A 137 20.01 8.42 -7.46
C ALA A 137 20.57 9.73 -8.06
N LYS A 138 21.90 9.83 -8.24
CA LYS A 138 22.56 10.99 -8.86
C LYS A 138 22.15 11.18 -10.32
N SER A 139 22.06 10.10 -11.09
CA SER A 139 21.63 10.15 -12.49
C SER A 139 20.16 10.59 -12.61
N LEU A 140 19.27 10.08 -11.74
CA LEU A 140 17.88 10.50 -11.66
C LEU A 140 17.76 11.98 -11.31
N GLU A 141 18.50 12.44 -10.29
CA GLU A 141 18.50 13.85 -9.88
C GLU A 141 18.90 14.76 -11.05
N GLY A 142 19.96 14.43 -11.78
CA GLY A 142 20.39 15.20 -12.95
C GLY A 142 19.37 15.16 -14.10
N ASN A 143 18.75 14.00 -14.37
CA ASN A 143 17.75 13.88 -15.43
C ASN A 143 16.42 14.56 -15.10
N LEU A 144 15.99 14.53 -13.82
CA LEU A 144 14.71 15.09 -13.39
C LEU A 144 14.80 16.57 -12.97
N ALA A 145 16.00 17.14 -12.95
CA ALA A 145 16.20 18.55 -12.59
C ALA A 145 15.59 19.54 -13.61
N SER A 146 15.45 19.13 -14.88
CA SER A 146 14.83 19.94 -15.91
C SER A 146 13.42 19.44 -16.31
N SER A 147 12.55 20.33 -16.74
CA SER A 147 11.21 19.98 -17.24
C SER A 147 11.29 18.99 -18.41
N ASP A 148 12.19 19.23 -19.35
CA ASP A 148 12.38 18.36 -20.52
C ASP A 148 12.87 16.97 -20.13
N GLY A 149 13.72 16.87 -19.10
CA GLY A 149 14.19 15.59 -18.55
C GLY A 149 13.05 14.84 -17.88
N ALA A 150 12.22 15.53 -17.11
CA ALA A 150 11.05 14.97 -16.47
C ALA A 150 10.02 14.45 -17.49
N GLU A 151 9.75 15.21 -18.55
CA GLU A 151 8.84 14.78 -19.62
C GLU A 151 9.39 13.59 -20.42
N ARG A 152 10.68 13.58 -20.73
CA ARG A 152 11.34 12.43 -21.37
C ARG A 152 11.29 11.18 -20.52
N ALA A 153 11.52 11.32 -19.20
CA ALA A 153 11.40 10.18 -18.28
C ALA A 153 9.97 9.63 -18.24
N ARG A 154 8.94 10.50 -18.19
CA ARG A 154 7.53 10.07 -18.25
C ARG A 154 7.22 9.34 -19.55
N ALA A 155 7.60 9.92 -20.69
CA ALA A 155 7.35 9.33 -22.00
C ALA A 155 8.01 7.95 -22.15
N ARG A 156 9.24 7.79 -21.65
CA ARG A 156 9.95 6.50 -21.69
C ARG A 156 9.35 5.47 -20.73
N LEU A 157 9.00 5.85 -19.51
CA LEU A 157 8.33 4.96 -18.56
C LEU A 157 6.99 4.45 -19.06
N ALA A 158 6.26 5.23 -19.86
CA ALA A 158 5.01 4.80 -20.49
C ALA A 158 5.18 3.61 -21.45
N ALA A 159 6.39 3.35 -21.95
CA ALA A 159 6.68 2.15 -22.74
C ALA A 159 6.78 0.86 -21.90
N TYR A 160 6.99 0.99 -20.59
CA TYR A 160 7.15 -0.15 -19.67
C TYR A 160 5.88 -0.45 -18.87
N THR A 161 5.00 0.53 -18.69
CA THR A 161 3.78 0.38 -17.91
C THR A 161 2.73 1.43 -18.25
N ALA A 162 1.47 1.04 -18.20
CA ALA A 162 0.34 1.96 -18.32
C ALA A 162 -0.03 2.64 -16.97
N SER A 163 0.66 2.29 -15.87
CA SER A 163 0.36 2.86 -14.55
C SER A 163 0.69 4.36 -14.50
N PRO A 164 -0.28 5.24 -14.18
CA PRO A 164 -0.06 6.68 -14.11
C PRO A 164 0.85 7.08 -12.92
N SER A 165 1.00 6.20 -11.92
CA SER A 165 1.77 6.49 -10.70
C SER A 165 3.26 6.22 -10.82
N VAL A 166 3.71 5.47 -11.83
CA VAL A 166 5.11 5.04 -11.97
C VAL A 166 6.11 6.19 -11.93
N TYR A 167 5.77 7.33 -12.54
CA TYR A 167 6.62 8.52 -12.51
C TYR A 167 6.70 9.13 -11.11
N SER A 168 5.58 9.23 -10.40
CA SER A 168 5.55 9.70 -9.01
C SER A 168 6.39 8.79 -8.11
N ASP A 169 6.28 7.48 -8.29
CA ASP A 169 7.07 6.49 -7.55
C ASP A 169 8.56 6.56 -7.91
N LEU A 170 8.92 6.85 -9.17
CA LEU A 170 10.30 7.09 -9.55
C LEU A 170 10.91 8.28 -8.77
N VAL A 171 10.17 9.39 -8.65
CA VAL A 171 10.62 10.57 -7.88
C VAL A 171 10.79 10.22 -6.40
N LYS A 172 9.88 9.42 -5.83
CA LYS A 172 10.00 8.95 -4.45
C LYS A 172 11.19 8.02 -4.27
N ILE A 173 11.41 7.07 -5.19
CA ILE A 173 12.57 6.17 -5.17
C ILE A 173 13.87 6.98 -5.19
N MET A 174 13.98 7.98 -6.07
CA MET A 174 15.13 8.88 -6.10
C MET A 174 15.36 9.54 -4.74
N GLY A 175 14.32 10.14 -4.15
CA GLY A 175 14.39 10.80 -2.84
C GLY A 175 14.76 9.84 -1.71
N ALA A 176 14.17 8.67 -1.68
CA ALA A 176 14.44 7.65 -0.65
C ALA A 176 15.85 7.04 -0.79
N LEU A 177 16.33 6.78 -2.01
CA LEU A 177 17.70 6.31 -2.26
C LEU A 177 18.75 7.37 -1.86
N ARG A 178 18.47 8.65 -2.10
CA ARG A 178 19.33 9.75 -1.65
C ARG A 178 19.42 9.80 -0.14
N ALA A 179 18.30 9.67 0.54
CA ALA A 179 18.20 9.74 2.00
C ALA A 179 18.45 8.39 2.72
N ARG A 180 18.77 7.30 2.01
CA ARG A 180 18.79 5.93 2.55
C ARG A 180 19.61 5.74 3.81
N GLU A 181 20.79 6.40 3.89
CA GLU A 181 21.67 6.30 5.08
C GLU A 181 21.04 6.99 6.29
N ALA A 182 20.46 8.19 6.07
CA ALA A 182 19.74 8.91 7.11
C ALA A 182 18.50 8.15 7.57
N LEU A 183 17.76 7.57 6.62
CA LEU A 183 16.58 6.73 6.91
C LEU A 183 16.96 5.44 7.66
N ALA A 184 18.09 4.80 7.32
CA ALA A 184 18.59 3.63 8.03
C ALA A 184 18.96 3.97 9.49
N VAL A 185 19.63 5.10 9.72
CA VAL A 185 19.94 5.59 11.09
C VAL A 185 18.66 5.91 11.84
N PHE A 186 17.71 6.60 11.21
CA PHE A 186 16.40 6.92 11.79
C PHE A 186 15.63 5.65 12.15
N SER A 187 15.54 4.68 11.24
CA SER A 187 14.86 3.41 11.48
C SER A 187 15.43 2.62 12.67
N LYS A 188 16.77 2.65 12.84
CA LYS A 188 17.43 2.02 14.00
C LYS A 188 17.15 2.76 15.32
N ALA A 189 16.87 4.05 15.28
CA ALA A 189 16.51 4.84 16.44
C ALA A 189 15.03 4.67 16.87
N LEU A 190 14.19 4.11 15.98
CA LEU A 190 12.82 3.77 16.29
C LEU A 190 12.76 2.51 17.18
N PRO A 191 11.70 2.34 18.00
CA PRO A 191 11.47 1.11 18.75
C PRO A 191 11.42 -0.12 17.84
N GLU A 192 12.13 -1.19 18.20
CA GLU A 192 12.09 -2.45 17.44
C GLU A 192 10.71 -3.11 17.48
N LYS A 193 10.06 -3.06 18.64
CA LYS A 193 8.71 -3.61 18.84
C LYS A 193 7.65 -2.62 18.37
N ALA A 194 6.54 -3.15 17.88
CA ALA A 194 5.39 -2.35 17.51
C ALA A 194 4.90 -1.49 18.71
N ILE A 195 4.66 -0.22 18.45
CA ILE A 195 4.13 0.73 19.45
C ILE A 195 2.64 0.45 19.61
N VAL A 196 2.28 -0.14 20.76
CA VAL A 196 0.88 -0.51 21.07
C VAL A 196 0.07 0.70 21.55
N LYS A 197 0.70 1.58 22.35
CA LYS A 197 0.10 2.83 22.84
C LYS A 197 0.99 3.99 22.41
N PHE A 198 0.45 4.84 21.59
CA PHE A 198 1.15 6.05 21.13
C PHE A 198 0.76 7.23 22.05
N ASP A 199 1.20 7.16 23.32
CA ASP A 199 0.94 8.18 24.33
C ASP A 199 1.77 9.45 24.11
N ASP A 200 1.56 10.48 24.95
CA ASP A 200 2.25 11.76 24.80
C ASP A 200 3.77 11.65 24.94
N SER A 201 4.26 10.74 25.78
CA SER A 201 5.70 10.48 25.95
C SER A 201 6.30 9.89 24.66
N GLN A 202 5.60 8.95 24.04
CA GLN A 202 6.03 8.36 22.76
C GLN A 202 5.97 9.38 21.62
N VAL A 203 4.90 10.19 21.56
CA VAL A 203 4.77 11.27 20.58
C VAL A 203 5.95 12.24 20.69
N ASP A 204 6.31 12.67 21.93
CA ASP A 204 7.43 13.59 22.14
C ASP A 204 8.78 13.00 21.74
N LYS A 205 9.00 11.71 22.04
CA LYS A 205 10.24 11.01 21.63
C LYS A 205 10.34 10.93 20.11
N ILE A 206 9.27 10.51 19.44
CA ILE A 206 9.25 10.39 17.98
C ILE A 206 9.36 11.77 17.33
N THR A 207 8.67 12.79 17.86
CA THR A 207 8.79 14.18 17.36
C THR A 207 10.21 14.69 17.44
N LYS A 208 10.93 14.46 18.55
CA LYS A 208 12.35 14.84 18.68
C LYS A 208 13.24 14.16 17.63
N LEU A 209 13.01 12.86 17.36
CA LEU A 209 13.73 12.12 16.33
C LEU A 209 13.43 12.69 14.93
N LEU A 210 12.15 12.97 14.63
CA LEU A 210 11.72 13.58 13.37
C LEU A 210 12.27 15.00 13.19
N ASP A 211 12.31 15.81 14.26
CA ASP A 211 12.90 17.16 14.21
C ASP A 211 14.41 17.11 13.92
N ALA A 212 15.14 16.18 14.56
CA ALA A 212 16.55 15.97 14.28
C ALA A 212 16.78 15.48 12.84
N PHE A 213 15.93 14.60 12.35
CA PHE A 213 15.96 14.11 10.97
C PHE A 213 15.65 15.23 9.96
N ARG A 214 14.58 16.00 10.18
CA ARG A 214 14.15 17.12 9.33
C ARG A 214 15.21 18.21 9.18
N LYS A 215 16.00 18.47 10.22
CA LYS A 215 17.12 19.43 10.14
C LYS A 215 18.22 18.98 9.17
N LYS A 216 18.39 17.67 8.98
CA LYS A 216 19.39 17.09 8.07
C LYS A 216 18.86 16.93 6.65
N ASP A 217 17.66 16.41 6.51
CA ASP A 217 17.02 16.16 5.22
C ASP A 217 15.50 16.44 5.28
N PRO A 218 15.09 17.71 5.08
CA PRO A 218 13.69 18.08 5.14
C PRO A 218 12.83 17.41 4.02
N GLY A 219 13.42 17.12 2.87
CA GLY A 219 12.74 16.48 1.74
C GLY A 219 12.41 15.00 1.98
N ALA A 220 13.09 14.37 2.94
CA ALA A 220 12.89 12.95 3.25
C ALA A 220 11.94 12.70 4.45
N VAL A 221 11.36 13.75 5.03
CA VAL A 221 10.40 13.65 6.15
C VAL A 221 9.21 12.71 5.82
N PRO A 222 8.62 12.71 4.62
CA PRO A 222 7.56 11.77 4.28
C PRO A 222 7.97 10.30 4.43
N PHE A 223 9.20 9.96 4.07
CA PHE A 223 9.71 8.59 4.22
C PHE A 223 9.94 8.23 5.70
N ALA A 224 10.46 9.18 6.50
CA ALA A 224 10.61 8.97 7.93
C ALA A 224 9.25 8.75 8.63
N LEU A 225 8.22 9.50 8.25
CA LEU A 225 6.85 9.30 8.75
C LEU A 225 6.27 7.96 8.30
N ALA A 226 6.55 7.49 7.09
CA ALA A 226 6.15 6.17 6.65
C ALA A 226 6.79 5.05 7.49
N LEU A 227 8.05 5.21 7.88
CA LEU A 227 8.73 4.29 8.81
C LEU A 227 8.07 4.30 10.20
N VAL A 228 7.70 5.47 10.72
CA VAL A 228 6.96 5.58 11.99
C VAL A 228 5.60 4.88 11.89
N ALA A 229 4.85 5.13 10.80
CA ALA A 229 3.56 4.50 10.56
C ALA A 229 3.64 2.97 10.59
N GLY A 230 4.71 2.41 10.00
CA GLY A 230 4.97 0.96 10.02
C GLY A 230 5.30 0.38 11.40
N ARG A 231 5.60 1.23 12.40
CA ARG A 231 5.84 0.81 13.79
C ARG A 231 4.62 0.97 14.70
N LEU A 232 3.59 1.68 14.26
CA LEU A 232 2.36 1.86 15.03
C LEU A 232 1.41 0.67 14.83
N ARG A 233 0.90 0.11 15.93
CA ARG A 233 -0.16 -0.91 15.86
C ARG A 233 -1.46 -0.33 15.30
N ALA A 234 -1.75 0.93 15.63
CA ALA A 234 -2.87 1.69 15.11
C ALA A 234 -2.35 2.90 14.33
N PRO A 235 -2.10 2.76 13.00
CA PRO A 235 -1.49 3.82 12.21
C PRO A 235 -2.27 5.15 12.20
N ARG A 236 -3.59 5.14 12.49
CA ARG A 236 -4.40 6.35 12.69
C ARG A 236 -3.85 7.27 13.79
N GLU A 237 -3.12 6.72 14.77
CA GLU A 237 -2.51 7.53 15.84
C GLU A 237 -1.39 8.45 15.34
N LEU A 238 -0.91 8.25 14.10
CA LEU A 238 0.06 9.12 13.44
C LEU A 238 -0.41 10.60 13.39
N ILE A 239 -1.73 10.83 13.37
CA ILE A 239 -2.34 12.17 13.42
C ILE A 239 -1.83 12.99 14.61
N ARG A 240 -1.47 12.34 15.72
CA ARG A 240 -0.98 13.01 16.92
C ARG A 240 0.32 13.79 16.68
N LEU A 241 1.14 13.36 15.72
CA LEU A 241 2.36 14.08 15.33
C LEU A 241 2.05 15.46 14.72
N ALA A 242 0.94 15.59 14.00
CA ALA A 242 0.51 16.88 13.45
C ALA A 242 -0.33 17.70 14.45
N THR A 243 -1.19 17.06 15.24
CA THR A 243 -2.13 17.77 16.12
C THR A 243 -1.52 18.24 17.43
N LYS A 244 -0.51 17.52 17.97
CA LYS A 244 0.12 17.89 19.22
C LYS A 244 0.92 19.21 19.13
N PRO A 245 1.73 19.48 18.07
CA PRO A 245 2.42 20.74 17.91
C PRO A 245 1.55 21.89 17.41
N ALA A 246 0.31 21.62 16.98
CA ALA A 246 -0.61 22.66 16.52
C ALA A 246 -1.09 23.51 17.70
N ARG A 247 -1.23 24.83 17.48
CA ARG A 247 -1.74 25.76 18.51
C ARG A 247 -3.19 25.47 18.88
N SER A 248 -3.97 25.00 17.92
CA SER A 248 -5.34 24.56 18.09
C SER A 248 -5.58 23.30 17.23
N ARG A 249 -6.75 22.67 17.43
CA ARG A 249 -7.16 21.55 16.57
C ARG A 249 -7.86 21.99 15.28
N ARG A 250 -7.76 23.26 14.88
CA ARG A 250 -8.31 23.73 13.59
C ARG A 250 -7.48 23.16 12.44
N ALA A 251 -8.15 22.78 11.37
CA ALA A 251 -7.50 22.19 10.21
C ALA A 251 -6.35 23.05 9.66
N GLY A 252 -6.51 24.39 9.61
CA GLY A 252 -5.46 25.33 9.17
C GLY A 252 -4.22 25.31 10.06
N ASP A 253 -4.39 25.26 11.39
CA ASP A 253 -3.27 25.22 12.33
C ASP A 253 -2.54 23.87 12.28
N VAL A 254 -3.27 22.77 12.09
CA VAL A 254 -2.69 21.43 11.88
C VAL A 254 -1.95 21.37 10.57
N ALA A 255 -2.47 21.96 9.49
CA ALA A 255 -1.84 22.02 8.19
C ALA A 255 -0.53 22.83 8.18
N ALA A 256 -0.41 23.82 9.05
CA ALA A 256 0.81 24.60 9.24
C ALA A 256 1.94 23.86 9.98
N THR A 257 1.66 22.68 10.55
CA THR A 257 2.66 21.91 11.28
C THR A 257 3.61 21.17 10.32
N PRO A 258 4.87 20.92 10.73
CA PRO A 258 5.85 20.21 9.92
C PRO A 258 5.44 18.78 9.54
N TYR A 259 4.51 18.20 10.30
CA TYR A 259 4.08 16.82 10.17
C TYR A 259 2.64 16.68 9.68
N ALA A 260 2.07 17.73 9.08
CA ALA A 260 0.72 17.75 8.50
C ALA A 260 0.44 16.58 7.55
N ILE A 261 1.48 16.13 6.82
CA ILE A 261 1.41 14.99 5.91
C ILE A 261 0.96 13.70 6.61
N SER A 262 1.14 13.58 7.94
CA SER A 262 0.66 12.42 8.71
C SER A 262 -0.86 12.24 8.62
N VAL A 263 -1.62 13.32 8.49
CA VAL A 263 -3.08 13.27 8.28
C VAL A 263 -3.39 12.68 6.92
N SER A 264 -2.69 13.12 5.87
CA SER A 264 -2.83 12.55 4.51
C SER A 264 -2.48 11.07 4.47
N MET A 265 -1.46 10.64 5.25
CA MET A 265 -1.09 9.23 5.36
C MET A 265 -2.19 8.36 5.97
N VAL A 266 -2.97 8.89 6.93
CA VAL A 266 -4.11 8.17 7.49
C VAL A 266 -5.26 8.11 6.50
N LEU A 267 -5.48 9.16 5.72
CA LEU A 267 -6.45 9.13 4.61
C LEU A 267 -6.06 8.10 3.54
N ASP A 268 -4.76 7.97 3.22
CA ASP A 268 -4.28 6.93 2.30
C ASP A 268 -4.59 5.53 2.84
N GLN A 269 -4.46 5.30 4.15
CA GLN A 269 -4.80 4.02 4.77
C GLN A 269 -6.29 3.70 4.69
N ILE A 270 -7.15 4.71 4.80
CA ILE A 270 -8.59 4.52 4.60
C ILE A 270 -8.86 4.09 3.16
N ASP A 271 -8.17 4.70 2.18
CA ASP A 271 -8.32 4.32 0.77
C ASP A 271 -7.76 2.93 0.47
N ASP A 272 -6.63 2.53 1.05
CA ASP A 272 -6.09 1.16 0.99
C ASP A 272 -7.09 0.14 1.56
N LYS A 273 -7.73 0.47 2.70
CA LYS A 273 -8.78 -0.37 3.29
C LYS A 273 -10.01 -0.45 2.39
N ARG A 274 -10.37 0.63 1.67
CA ARG A 274 -11.43 0.61 0.65
C ARG A 274 -11.14 -0.44 -0.42
N ILE A 275 -9.91 -0.48 -0.93
CA ILE A 275 -9.50 -1.49 -1.93
C ILE A 275 -9.60 -2.89 -1.34
N SER A 276 -9.12 -3.08 -0.12
CA SER A 276 -9.20 -4.36 0.60
C SER A 276 -10.66 -4.79 0.82
N LEU A 277 -11.54 -3.85 1.16
CA LEU A 277 -12.97 -4.06 1.30
C LEU A 277 -13.58 -4.57 -0.01
N ARG A 278 -13.28 -3.90 -1.13
CA ARG A 278 -13.76 -4.32 -2.45
C ARG A 278 -13.31 -5.74 -2.79
N VAL A 279 -12.06 -6.10 -2.48
CA VAL A 279 -11.56 -7.46 -2.68
C VAL A 279 -12.28 -8.46 -1.78
N ALA A 280 -12.54 -8.14 -0.51
CA ALA A 280 -13.26 -8.99 0.42
C ALA A 280 -14.70 -9.23 -0.05
N LEU A 281 -15.40 -8.16 -0.48
CA LEU A 281 -16.75 -8.25 -1.03
C LEU A 281 -16.81 -9.12 -2.30
N LYS A 282 -15.88 -8.91 -3.24
CA LYS A 282 -15.80 -9.73 -4.47
C LYS A 282 -15.58 -11.22 -4.19
N LYS A 283 -14.88 -11.54 -3.10
CA LYS A 283 -14.58 -12.92 -2.68
C LYS A 283 -15.60 -13.47 -1.69
N ASN A 284 -16.72 -12.76 -1.48
CA ASN A 284 -17.76 -13.11 -0.52
C ASN A 284 -17.26 -13.38 0.92
N ARG A 285 -16.19 -12.64 1.33
CA ARG A 285 -15.65 -12.71 2.68
C ARG A 285 -16.36 -11.72 3.59
N VAL A 286 -17.58 -12.06 4.00
CA VAL A 286 -18.48 -11.17 4.75
C VAL A 286 -17.87 -10.70 6.07
N VAL A 287 -17.23 -11.60 6.82
CA VAL A 287 -16.60 -11.28 8.12
C VAL A 287 -15.45 -10.30 7.93
N ASP A 288 -14.56 -10.57 6.95
CA ASP A 288 -13.42 -9.68 6.65
C ASP A 288 -13.92 -8.30 6.21
N ALA A 289 -14.94 -8.25 5.35
CA ALA A 289 -15.53 -6.99 4.89
C ALA A 289 -16.10 -6.16 6.04
N ARG A 290 -16.79 -6.80 6.99
CA ARG A 290 -17.31 -6.14 8.20
C ARG A 290 -16.19 -5.58 9.06
N ASP A 291 -15.13 -6.35 9.28
CA ASP A 291 -14.01 -5.94 10.12
C ASP A 291 -13.23 -4.79 9.48
N ILE A 292 -13.05 -4.81 8.14
CA ILE A 292 -12.45 -3.71 7.38
C ILE A 292 -13.31 -2.43 7.48
N LEU A 293 -14.64 -2.54 7.36
CA LEU A 293 -15.54 -1.40 7.51
C LEU A 293 -15.46 -0.79 8.92
N ALA A 294 -15.38 -1.65 9.94
CA ALA A 294 -15.20 -1.19 11.32
C ALA A 294 -13.88 -0.44 11.52
N ASP A 295 -12.83 -0.91 10.89
CA ASP A 295 -11.52 -0.25 10.91
C ASP A 295 -11.52 1.09 10.18
N ILE A 296 -12.21 1.20 9.04
CA ILE A 296 -12.41 2.46 8.32
C ILE A 296 -13.14 3.47 9.20
N ASP A 297 -14.22 3.05 9.85
CA ASP A 297 -15.01 3.91 10.76
C ASP A 297 -14.19 4.41 11.95
N ASN A 298 -13.34 3.54 12.52
CA ASN A 298 -12.41 3.90 13.58
C ASN A 298 -11.37 4.94 13.15
N ASP A 299 -10.80 4.77 11.94
CA ASP A 299 -9.81 5.71 11.41
C ASP A 299 -10.44 7.07 11.09
N GLU A 300 -11.63 7.07 10.52
CA GLU A 300 -12.39 8.29 10.24
C GLU A 300 -12.78 9.03 11.53
N SER A 301 -13.32 8.31 12.51
CA SER A 301 -13.66 8.87 13.81
C SER A 301 -12.43 9.49 14.51
N ALA A 302 -11.25 8.87 14.36
CA ALA A 302 -10.01 9.41 14.90
C ALA A 302 -9.62 10.73 14.23
N ILE A 303 -9.76 10.86 12.90
CA ILE A 303 -9.49 12.11 12.18
C ILE A 303 -10.47 13.21 12.63
N GLN A 304 -11.77 12.90 12.69
CA GLN A 304 -12.81 13.85 13.09
C GLN A 304 -12.65 14.33 14.54
N ALA A 305 -12.28 13.44 15.45
CA ALA A 305 -12.01 13.79 16.84
C ALA A 305 -10.74 14.63 17.00
N ALA A 306 -9.75 14.43 16.13
CA ALA A 306 -8.46 15.10 16.21
C ALA A 306 -8.47 16.51 15.60
N ILE A 307 -9.26 16.74 14.54
CA ILE A 307 -9.24 17.96 13.75
C ILE A 307 -10.62 18.62 13.74
N ARG A 308 -10.67 19.86 14.23
CA ARG A 308 -11.87 20.71 14.10
C ARG A 308 -11.94 21.29 12.69
N ASP A 309 -13.15 21.64 12.24
CA ASP A 309 -13.41 22.25 10.93
C ASP A 309 -12.88 21.40 9.76
N LEU A 310 -12.74 20.08 9.97
CA LEU A 310 -12.23 19.13 8.98
C LEU A 310 -13.03 19.22 7.67
N ALA A 311 -14.36 19.34 7.76
CA ALA A 311 -15.25 19.37 6.59
C ALA A 311 -14.94 20.51 5.59
N ALA A 312 -14.41 21.64 6.07
CA ALA A 312 -14.04 22.80 5.24
C ALA A 312 -12.61 22.71 4.69
N SER A 313 -11.83 21.72 5.08
CA SER A 313 -10.43 21.54 4.67
C SER A 313 -10.29 20.63 3.44
N GLU A 314 -9.11 20.65 2.81
CA GLU A 314 -8.73 19.69 1.74
C GLU A 314 -8.81 18.24 2.21
N TRP A 315 -8.42 17.97 3.46
CA TRP A 315 -8.54 16.62 4.05
C TRP A 315 -10.00 16.19 4.16
N GLY A 316 -10.90 17.12 4.54
CA GLY A 316 -12.33 16.84 4.58
C GLY A 316 -12.92 16.61 3.20
N ALA A 317 -12.47 17.37 2.19
CA ALA A 317 -12.86 17.12 0.80
C ALA A 317 -12.40 15.73 0.33
N ARG A 318 -11.15 15.38 0.61
CA ARG A 318 -10.59 14.05 0.29
C ARG A 318 -11.34 12.92 1.01
N LEU A 319 -11.63 13.08 2.29
CA LEU A 319 -12.39 12.10 3.06
C LEU A 319 -13.78 11.89 2.47
N ARG A 320 -14.48 12.96 2.06
CA ARG A 320 -15.78 12.85 1.36
C ARG A 320 -15.66 12.05 0.06
N ASN A 321 -14.60 12.29 -0.73
CA ASN A 321 -14.37 11.55 -1.97
C ASN A 321 -14.14 10.06 -1.71
N ILE A 322 -13.33 9.72 -0.71
CA ILE A 322 -13.09 8.32 -0.29
C ILE A 322 -14.42 7.68 0.17
N ARG A 323 -15.21 8.37 0.97
CA ARG A 323 -16.54 7.89 1.39
C ARG A 323 -17.45 7.61 0.20
N THR A 324 -17.52 8.53 -0.75
CA THR A 324 -18.33 8.36 -1.96
C THR A 324 -17.88 7.14 -2.75
N ALA A 325 -16.55 6.94 -2.87
CA ALA A 325 -15.99 5.77 -3.55
C ALA A 325 -16.29 4.46 -2.79
N ILE A 326 -16.24 4.46 -1.44
CA ILE A 326 -16.61 3.29 -0.62
C ILE A 326 -18.08 2.92 -0.87
N VAL A 327 -18.98 3.93 -0.84
CA VAL A 327 -20.40 3.71 -1.09
C VAL A 327 -20.61 3.08 -2.47
N ALA A 328 -20.00 3.66 -3.51
CA ALA A 328 -20.14 3.16 -4.87
C ALA A 328 -19.58 1.74 -5.04
N ASP A 329 -18.44 1.43 -4.42
CA ASP A 329 -17.87 0.08 -4.45
C ASP A 329 -18.77 -0.93 -3.76
N VAL A 330 -19.34 -0.59 -2.58
CA VAL A 330 -20.27 -1.44 -1.84
C VAL A 330 -21.56 -1.65 -2.63
N GLU A 331 -22.17 -0.58 -3.15
CA GLU A 331 -23.38 -0.66 -3.98
C GLU A 331 -23.19 -1.57 -5.19
N THR A 332 -22.03 -1.44 -5.86
CA THR A 332 -21.68 -2.26 -7.02
C THR A 332 -21.60 -3.76 -6.66
N GLU A 333 -20.94 -4.09 -5.55
CA GLU A 333 -20.77 -5.50 -5.17
C GLU A 333 -22.02 -6.07 -4.50
N VAL A 334 -22.79 -5.26 -3.74
CA VAL A 334 -24.09 -5.66 -3.17
C VAL A 334 -25.10 -6.02 -4.26
N SER A 335 -25.13 -5.29 -5.37
CA SER A 335 -26.02 -5.60 -6.49
C SER A 335 -25.74 -6.95 -7.15
N ARG A 336 -24.51 -7.47 -6.99
CA ARG A 336 -24.11 -8.79 -7.50
C ARG A 336 -24.50 -9.94 -6.58
N PHE A 337 -24.48 -9.70 -5.25
CA PHE A 337 -24.73 -10.73 -4.23
C PHE A 337 -25.72 -10.24 -3.16
N PRO A 338 -27.00 -10.01 -3.52
CA PRO A 338 -27.96 -9.35 -2.65
C PRO A 338 -28.25 -10.11 -1.35
N ASP A 339 -28.20 -11.46 -1.36
CA ASP A 339 -28.61 -12.29 -0.22
C ASP A 339 -27.53 -12.36 0.88
N GLU A 340 -26.26 -12.29 0.51
CA GLU A 340 -25.15 -12.50 1.43
C GLU A 340 -24.62 -11.17 2.04
N VAL A 341 -24.63 -10.11 1.26
CA VAL A 341 -24.17 -8.79 1.72
C VAL A 341 -25.23 -8.10 2.58
N GLY A 342 -26.50 -8.45 2.44
CA GLY A 342 -27.57 -8.02 3.35
C GLY A 342 -27.25 -8.30 4.82
N HIS A 343 -26.57 -9.41 5.12
CA HIS A 343 -26.10 -9.75 6.45
C HIS A 343 -25.04 -8.77 7.01
N ILE A 344 -24.15 -8.23 6.19
CA ILE A 344 -23.13 -7.25 6.63
C ILE A 344 -23.80 -5.97 7.12
N LEU A 345 -24.85 -5.55 6.43
CA LEU A 345 -25.57 -4.31 6.74
C LEU A 345 -26.54 -4.48 7.92
N GLN A 346 -27.09 -5.68 8.13
CA GLN A 346 -28.00 -5.98 9.27
C GLN A 346 -27.31 -6.05 10.63
N LEU A 347 -26.06 -6.49 10.69
CA LEU A 347 -25.32 -6.72 11.95
C LEU A 347 -24.96 -5.42 12.72
N ARG A 348 -25.29 -4.23 12.19
CA ARG A 348 -24.91 -2.95 12.82
C ARG A 348 -25.99 -1.89 13.00
N ASN A 349 -27.23 -2.26 13.04
CA ASN A 349 -28.31 -1.32 13.36
C ASN A 349 -28.31 -0.82 14.82
N GLY A 350 -27.25 -1.10 15.60
CA GLY A 350 -27.21 -0.83 17.03
C GLY A 350 -26.34 0.35 17.50
N HIS A 351 -25.23 0.67 16.84
CA HIS A 351 -24.27 1.58 17.45
C HIS A 351 -23.47 2.35 16.37
N GLY A 352 -23.83 3.57 16.07
CA GLY A 352 -22.88 4.48 15.51
C GLY A 352 -23.35 5.44 14.42
N ASN A 353 -23.03 6.71 14.65
CA ASN A 353 -23.19 7.85 13.75
C ASN A 353 -22.05 7.96 12.70
N GLY A 354 -21.44 6.86 12.30
CA GLY A 354 -20.28 6.84 11.42
C GLY A 354 -20.58 6.59 9.95
N LEU A 355 -19.53 6.31 9.18
CA LEU A 355 -19.57 6.01 7.75
C LEU A 355 -20.62 4.96 7.40
N LEU A 356 -20.80 3.97 8.28
CA LEU A 356 -21.75 2.87 8.11
C LEU A 356 -23.22 3.31 8.23
N SER A 357 -23.54 4.31 9.06
CA SER A 357 -24.91 4.85 9.13
C SER A 357 -25.25 5.64 7.85
N GLY A 358 -24.26 6.32 7.27
CA GLY A 358 -24.40 6.98 5.96
C GLY A 358 -24.57 5.98 4.80
N LEU A 359 -23.85 4.86 4.84
CA LEU A 359 -23.98 3.76 3.87
C LEU A 359 -25.37 3.10 3.96
N VAL A 360 -25.85 2.82 5.17
CA VAL A 360 -27.17 2.24 5.38
C VAL A 360 -28.27 3.22 4.95
N GLY A 361 -28.10 4.53 5.20
CA GLY A 361 -29.03 5.55 4.74
C GLY A 361 -29.11 5.65 3.22
N LYS A 362 -27.94 5.81 2.55
CA LYS A 362 -27.86 5.89 1.09
C LYS A 362 -28.18 4.57 0.40
N GLY A 363 -27.79 3.43 1.00
CA GLY A 363 -28.22 2.11 0.52
C GLY A 363 -29.73 1.94 0.57
N ARG A 364 -30.42 2.49 1.58
CA ARG A 364 -31.88 2.54 1.62
C ARG A 364 -32.47 3.35 0.46
N ASP A 365 -31.89 4.51 0.16
CA ASP A 365 -32.38 5.40 -0.88
C ASP A 365 -32.11 4.82 -2.28
N ALA A 366 -30.94 4.22 -2.50
CA ALA A 366 -30.58 3.58 -3.77
C ALA A 366 -31.32 2.24 -4.01
N ILE A 367 -31.74 1.58 -2.93
CA ILE A 367 -32.43 0.28 -2.96
C ILE A 367 -33.94 0.44 -2.84
N SER A 368 -34.46 1.66 -2.59
CA SER A 368 -35.89 1.95 -2.47
C SER A 368 -36.69 1.57 -3.71
N ASP A 369 -36.05 1.46 -4.87
CA ASP A 369 -36.68 0.99 -6.12
C ASP A 369 -36.79 -0.54 -6.22
N SER A 370 -36.19 -1.32 -5.30
CA SER A 370 -36.36 -2.76 -5.22
C SER A 370 -37.01 -3.14 -3.89
N ALA A 371 -38.34 -3.05 -3.84
CA ALA A 371 -39.14 -3.35 -2.65
C ALA A 371 -38.90 -4.75 -2.06
N ALA A 372 -38.43 -5.72 -2.85
CA ALA A 372 -38.04 -7.04 -2.40
C ALA A 372 -36.75 -7.07 -1.62
N PHE A 373 -35.73 -6.25 -1.99
CA PHE A 373 -34.46 -6.17 -1.32
C PHE A 373 -34.58 -5.41 0.02
N CYS A 374 -35.33 -4.30 0.05
CA CYS A 374 -35.62 -3.60 1.30
C CYS A 374 -36.35 -4.45 2.32
N LYS A 375 -37.25 -5.32 1.90
CA LYS A 375 -37.95 -6.28 2.79
C LYS A 375 -37.00 -7.31 3.38
N ARG A 376 -36.01 -7.79 2.62
CA ARG A 376 -34.98 -8.73 3.11
C ARG A 376 -33.97 -8.06 4.04
N LEU A 377 -33.52 -6.85 3.71
CA LEU A 377 -32.57 -6.07 4.55
C LEU A 377 -33.16 -5.65 5.89
N ILE A 378 -34.47 -5.40 5.97
CA ILE A 378 -35.15 -4.91 7.17
C ILE A 378 -35.71 -6.06 8.02
N GLY A 379 -35.61 -7.33 7.57
CA GLY A 379 -36.13 -8.47 8.31
C GLY A 379 -37.65 -8.47 8.45
N GLN A 380 -38.37 -7.78 7.55
CA GLN A 380 -39.81 -7.81 7.42
C GLN A 380 -40.14 -8.72 6.24
N ALA A 381 -40.15 -10.00 6.49
CA ALA A 381 -40.86 -10.98 5.68
C ALA A 381 -42.22 -11.26 6.31
#